data_74c11dc902a3ab274b5aa54bb28beb68
#
_entry.id   74c11dc902a3ab274b5aa54bb28beb68
#
_cell.length_a   1.000
_cell.length_b   1.000
_cell.length_c   1.000
_cell.angle_alpha   90.00
_cell.angle_beta   90.00
_cell.angle_gamma   90.00
#
_symmetry.space_group_name_H-M   'P 1'
#
loop_
_entity.id
_entity.type
_entity.pdbx_description
1 polymer ?
#
loop_
_entity_poly.entity_id
_entity_poly.type
_entity_poly.pdbx_seq_one_letter_code
_entity_poly.pdbx_strand_id
1 'polypeptide(L)'
;DKEEYGWYGLYFSAGETNLLLAEFKLLGANLPMTAQQYLSAGVEMSVRGYDFVSAKNHIPYYDKTYTGDVHDKTISLKEGMIDEMLSHDAYHLTGDLSKDLEKVYIQQYIHYLMLPMDMFVTARRSGVPMKISTLLPYQDFDPLLGDRYVIRRRFPVSKPLDSDLLRDITIAAYQAQGYTYEGEMSNSPVTLSKERVWYDKEAPAFGTGPQQ
;
A
#
# COMPACT_ATOMS: atom_id res chain seq x y z
N ASP A 1 3.60 23.89 23.78
CA ASP A 1 4.35 24.15 22.57
C ASP A 1 3.39 24.50 21.46
N LYS A 2 3.58 25.73 20.95
CA LYS A 2 2.73 26.32 19.87
C LYS A 2 3.30 26.08 18.50
N GLU A 3 3.98 24.96 18.29
CA GLU A 3 4.50 24.62 16.99
C GLU A 3 3.39 23.90 16.21
N GLU A 4 2.80 24.61 15.25
CA GLU A 4 1.93 23.99 14.27
C GLU A 4 2.80 23.15 13.33
N TYR A 5 2.75 21.86 13.51
CA TYR A 5 3.39 20.91 12.61
C TYR A 5 2.53 20.74 11.36
N GLY A 6 2.73 21.64 10.40
CA GLY A 6 2.15 21.47 9.06
C GLY A 6 2.86 20.35 8.35
N TRP A 7 2.14 19.28 7.94
CA TRP A 7 2.72 18.25 7.10
C TRP A 7 2.71 18.67 5.63
N TYR A 8 3.87 18.64 4.99
CA TYR A 8 3.93 18.87 3.53
C TYR A 8 3.19 17.74 2.83
N GLY A 9 2.14 18.08 2.08
CA GLY A 9 1.39 17.09 1.31
C GLY A 9 2.25 16.50 0.20
N LEU A 10 2.34 15.18 0.19
CA LEU A 10 2.97 14.44 -0.90
C LEU A 10 1.88 14.05 -1.90
N TYR A 11 1.87 14.66 -3.08
CA TYR A 11 0.91 14.31 -4.13
C TYR A 11 1.48 13.29 -5.10
N PHE A 12 2.74 13.43 -5.45
CA PHE A 12 3.46 12.57 -6.37
C PHE A 12 4.96 12.75 -6.17
N SER A 13 5.72 11.67 -6.22
CA SER A 13 7.15 11.72 -5.95
C SER A 13 7.98 10.98 -6.98
N ALA A 14 9.25 11.35 -7.06
CA ALA A 14 10.21 10.62 -7.87
C ALA A 14 10.47 9.21 -7.31
N GLY A 15 10.32 9.01 -5.98
CA GLY A 15 10.36 7.70 -5.34
C GLY A 15 9.25 6.80 -5.86
N GLU A 16 8.00 7.27 -5.81
CA GLU A 16 6.84 6.56 -6.37
C GLU A 16 7.04 6.21 -7.84
N THR A 17 7.44 7.19 -8.67
CA THR A 17 7.66 6.96 -10.10
C THR A 17 8.64 5.82 -10.34
N ASN A 18 9.78 5.83 -9.66
CA ASN A 18 10.79 4.79 -9.85
C ASN A 18 10.33 3.42 -9.33
N LEU A 19 9.60 3.36 -8.22
CA LEU A 19 9.02 2.12 -7.71
C LEU A 19 7.98 1.53 -8.67
N LEU A 20 7.15 2.35 -9.30
CA LEU A 20 6.22 1.92 -10.35
C LEU A 20 6.96 1.46 -11.62
N LEU A 21 8.03 2.15 -12.02
CA LEU A 21 8.85 1.73 -13.16
C LEU A 21 9.59 0.42 -12.89
N ALA A 22 10.02 0.15 -11.64
CA ALA A 22 10.57 -1.14 -11.24
C ALA A 22 9.54 -2.27 -11.44
N GLU A 23 8.32 -2.07 -10.98
CA GLU A 23 7.20 -3.00 -11.20
C GLU A 23 6.95 -3.24 -12.68
N PHE A 24 6.77 -2.17 -13.48
CA PHE A 24 6.50 -2.30 -14.90
C PHE A 24 7.64 -3.01 -15.64
N LYS A 25 8.89 -2.76 -15.23
CA LYS A 25 10.04 -3.46 -15.80
C LYS A 25 10.04 -4.94 -15.52
N LEU A 26 9.68 -5.36 -14.28
CA LEU A 26 9.51 -6.77 -13.91
C LEU A 26 8.38 -7.43 -14.71
N LEU A 27 7.30 -6.69 -14.98
CA LEU A 27 6.17 -7.14 -15.77
C LEU A 27 6.42 -7.11 -17.28
N GLY A 28 7.65 -6.85 -17.73
CA GLY A 28 8.07 -6.96 -19.13
C GLY A 28 8.02 -5.66 -19.92
N ALA A 29 7.80 -4.50 -19.29
CA ALA A 29 7.82 -3.23 -19.99
C ALA A 29 9.23 -2.93 -20.55
N ASN A 30 9.27 -2.40 -21.80
CA ASN A 30 10.52 -1.99 -22.43
C ASN A 30 10.96 -0.62 -21.89
N LEU A 31 11.78 -0.64 -20.84
CA LEU A 31 12.28 0.55 -20.15
C LEU A 31 13.81 0.57 -20.19
N PRO A 32 14.44 1.78 -20.16
CA PRO A 32 15.88 1.93 -20.40
C PRO A 32 16.77 1.37 -19.27
N MET A 33 16.30 1.41 -18.01
CA MET A 33 17.05 0.87 -16.87
C MET A 33 16.56 -0.54 -16.50
N THR A 34 17.37 -1.24 -15.69
CA THR A 34 16.97 -2.52 -15.11
C THR A 34 15.95 -2.31 -13.97
N ALA A 35 15.19 -3.35 -13.63
CA ALA A 35 14.27 -3.32 -12.49
C ALA A 35 15.02 -3.00 -11.18
N GLN A 36 16.23 -3.56 -11.00
CA GLN A 36 17.06 -3.26 -9.84
C GLN A 36 17.46 -1.78 -9.75
N GLN A 37 17.84 -1.17 -10.87
CA GLN A 37 18.19 0.26 -10.89
C GLN A 37 17.00 1.14 -10.53
N TYR A 38 15.82 0.83 -11.06
CA TYR A 38 14.58 1.53 -10.70
C TYR A 38 14.21 1.33 -9.22
N LEU A 39 14.32 0.10 -8.71
CA LEU A 39 14.04 -0.18 -7.30
C LEU A 39 14.98 0.61 -6.38
N SER A 40 16.29 0.55 -6.63
CA SER A 40 17.28 1.28 -5.83
C SER A 40 17.06 2.78 -5.86
N ALA A 41 16.82 3.36 -7.05
CA ALA A 41 16.52 4.79 -7.19
C ALA A 41 15.20 5.16 -6.48
N GLY A 42 14.18 4.32 -6.58
CA GLY A 42 12.88 4.54 -5.91
C GLY A 42 13.01 4.55 -4.40
N VAL A 43 13.74 3.60 -3.84
CA VAL A 43 14.00 3.51 -2.39
C VAL A 43 14.82 4.71 -1.92
N GLU A 44 15.92 5.05 -2.60
CA GLU A 44 16.73 6.21 -2.27
C GLU A 44 15.90 7.49 -2.25
N MET A 45 15.14 7.76 -3.33
CA MET A 45 14.31 8.96 -3.44
C MET A 45 13.18 9.00 -2.41
N SER A 46 12.62 7.83 -2.04
CA SER A 46 11.65 7.72 -0.97
C SER A 46 12.25 8.13 0.38
N VAL A 47 13.39 7.58 0.74
CA VAL A 47 14.08 7.88 2.00
C VAL A 47 14.47 9.36 2.06
N ARG A 48 15.07 9.91 1.01
CA ARG A 48 15.41 11.34 0.94
C ARG A 48 14.16 12.24 1.01
N GLY A 49 13.06 11.82 0.42
CA GLY A 49 11.79 12.55 0.49
C GLY A 49 11.25 12.61 1.92
N TYR A 50 11.24 11.51 2.63
CA TYR A 50 10.82 11.47 4.04
C TYR A 50 11.78 12.24 4.96
N ASP A 51 13.08 12.15 4.73
CA ASP A 51 14.07 12.96 5.46
C ASP A 51 13.84 14.45 5.26
N PHE A 52 13.66 14.89 4.01
CA PHE A 52 13.34 16.28 3.68
C PHE A 52 12.05 16.77 4.38
N VAL A 53 10.98 15.98 4.30
CA VAL A 53 9.69 16.33 4.93
C VAL A 53 9.84 16.37 6.45
N SER A 54 10.57 15.44 7.05
CA SER A 54 10.84 15.42 8.49
C SER A 54 11.60 16.65 8.95
N ALA A 55 12.63 17.07 8.20
CA ALA A 55 13.37 18.29 8.47
C ALA A 55 12.50 19.54 8.37
N LYS A 56 11.68 19.65 7.31
CA LYS A 56 10.79 20.79 7.07
C LYS A 56 9.65 20.92 8.07
N ASN A 57 9.16 19.80 8.58
CA ASN A 57 8.11 19.78 9.60
C ASN A 57 8.66 19.90 11.03
N HIS A 58 9.97 20.11 11.18
CA HIS A 58 10.60 20.24 12.50
C HIS A 58 10.25 19.08 13.44
N ILE A 59 10.26 17.85 12.91
CA ILE A 59 9.97 16.66 13.72
C ILE A 59 10.87 16.66 14.96
N PRO A 60 10.32 16.47 16.16
CA PRO A 60 11.12 16.42 17.37
C PRO A 60 12.26 15.39 17.24
N TYR A 61 13.44 15.79 17.70
CA TYR A 61 14.66 14.97 17.64
C TYR A 61 15.23 14.68 16.25
N TYR A 62 14.79 15.39 15.21
CA TYR A 62 15.30 15.18 13.86
C TYR A 62 16.83 15.18 13.79
N ASP A 63 17.51 16.21 14.33
CA ASP A 63 18.97 16.31 14.39
C ASP A 63 19.57 16.02 15.77
N LYS A 64 18.81 15.45 16.68
CA LYS A 64 19.26 15.17 18.05
C LYS A 64 19.26 13.69 18.31
N THR A 65 20.27 13.22 19.04
CA THR A 65 20.24 11.88 19.58
C THR A 65 19.15 11.80 20.65
N TYR A 66 18.23 10.84 20.48
CA TYR A 66 17.21 10.58 21.49
C TYR A 66 17.85 9.83 22.66
N THR A 67 18.10 10.56 23.74
CA THR A 67 18.67 9.98 24.96
C THR A 67 17.56 9.39 25.82
N GLY A 68 17.63 8.11 26.10
CA GLY A 68 16.64 7.37 26.90
C GLY A 68 15.97 6.22 26.13
N ASP A 69 16.26 6.08 24.86
CA ASP A 69 15.95 4.88 24.09
C ASP A 69 17.19 3.98 24.01
N VAL A 70 16.95 2.66 24.01
CA VAL A 70 18.01 1.62 23.85
C VAL A 70 18.78 1.74 22.52
N HIS A 71 18.31 2.55 21.58
CA HIS A 71 18.90 2.70 20.25
C HIS A 71 19.72 3.96 20.03
N ASP A 72 19.59 4.98 20.87
CA ASP A 72 20.37 6.24 20.85
C ASP A 72 20.70 6.78 19.43
N LYS A 73 19.72 6.74 18.53
CA LYS A 73 19.89 7.10 17.13
C LYS A 73 19.21 8.43 16.79
N THR A 74 19.84 9.20 15.93
CA THR A 74 19.19 10.36 15.31
C THR A 74 18.21 9.91 14.24
N ILE A 75 17.14 10.68 14.05
CA ILE A 75 16.14 10.41 12.99
C ILE A 75 16.68 10.85 11.63
N SER A 76 17.50 11.91 11.57
CA SER A 76 18.01 12.47 10.33
C SER A 76 18.91 11.51 9.56
N LEU A 77 18.78 11.55 8.24
CA LEU A 77 19.61 10.79 7.33
C LEU A 77 21.06 11.24 7.41
N LYS A 78 21.98 10.29 7.54
CA LYS A 78 23.43 10.54 7.53
C LYS A 78 24.06 10.01 6.24
N GLU A 79 25.23 10.53 5.92
CA GLU A 79 26.03 10.05 4.78
C GLU A 79 26.32 8.55 4.90
N GLY A 80 26.18 7.83 3.80
CA GLY A 80 26.41 6.38 3.72
C GLY A 80 25.26 5.50 4.18
N MET A 81 24.26 6.02 4.91
CA MET A 81 23.14 5.19 5.43
C MET A 81 22.29 4.58 4.30
N ILE A 82 22.11 5.29 3.19
CA ILE A 82 21.37 4.77 2.03
C ILE A 82 22.15 3.64 1.38
N ASP A 83 23.44 3.79 1.20
CA ASP A 83 24.29 2.76 0.58
C ASP A 83 24.34 1.51 1.47
N GLU A 84 24.47 1.70 2.79
CA GLU A 84 24.41 0.61 3.76
C GLU A 84 23.07 -0.12 3.68
N MET A 85 21.95 0.61 3.67
CA MET A 85 20.60 0.05 3.54
C MET A 85 20.43 -0.73 2.23
N LEU A 86 20.81 -0.12 1.10
CA LEU A 86 20.68 -0.73 -0.23
C LEU A 86 21.61 -1.93 -0.43
N SER A 87 22.67 -2.08 0.36
CA SER A 87 23.54 -3.26 0.34
C SER A 87 22.89 -4.51 0.94
N HIS A 88 21.77 -4.37 1.65
CA HIS A 88 21.09 -5.48 2.29
C HIS A 88 20.29 -6.31 1.28
N ASP A 89 20.28 -7.64 1.44
CA ASP A 89 19.62 -8.60 0.53
C ASP A 89 18.12 -8.32 0.31
N ALA A 90 17.47 -7.68 1.28
CA ALA A 90 16.06 -7.28 1.14
C ALA A 90 15.81 -6.33 -0.05
N TYR A 91 16.81 -5.58 -0.48
CA TYR A 91 16.73 -4.62 -1.59
C TYR A 91 17.31 -5.16 -2.90
N HIS A 92 17.83 -6.38 -2.92
CA HIS A 92 18.36 -7.02 -4.12
C HIS A 92 17.31 -7.93 -4.76
N LEU A 93 17.09 -7.74 -6.07
CA LEU A 93 16.24 -8.63 -6.85
C LEU A 93 16.94 -9.96 -7.10
N THR A 94 16.16 -11.03 -7.13
CA THR A 94 16.65 -12.42 -7.17
C THR A 94 16.58 -13.06 -8.55
N GLY A 95 15.79 -12.47 -9.47
CA GLY A 95 15.41 -13.06 -10.75
C GLY A 95 14.17 -13.95 -10.70
N ASP A 96 13.62 -14.20 -9.50
CA ASP A 96 12.32 -14.84 -9.31
C ASP A 96 11.23 -13.76 -9.33
N LEU A 97 10.38 -13.78 -10.36
CA LEU A 97 9.39 -12.72 -10.59
C LEU A 97 8.49 -12.48 -9.38
N SER A 98 8.00 -13.54 -8.74
CA SER A 98 7.07 -13.41 -7.60
C SER A 98 7.75 -12.77 -6.38
N LYS A 99 8.98 -13.21 -6.07
CA LYS A 99 9.76 -12.65 -4.96
C LYS A 99 10.19 -11.21 -5.25
N ASP A 100 10.55 -10.93 -6.48
CA ASP A 100 10.99 -9.61 -6.90
C ASP A 100 9.83 -8.61 -6.90
N LEU A 101 8.65 -9.02 -7.36
CA LEU A 101 7.43 -8.22 -7.24
C LEU A 101 7.04 -7.97 -5.78
N GLU A 102 7.16 -9.00 -4.91
CA GLU A 102 6.93 -8.80 -3.47
C GLU A 102 7.82 -7.70 -2.90
N LYS A 103 9.13 -7.72 -3.21
CA LYS A 103 10.08 -6.69 -2.76
C LYS A 103 9.67 -5.29 -3.23
N VAL A 104 9.32 -5.15 -4.51
CA VAL A 104 8.89 -3.87 -5.07
C VAL A 104 7.60 -3.39 -4.43
N TYR A 105 6.60 -4.24 -4.27
CA TYR A 105 5.32 -3.88 -3.64
C TYR A 105 5.46 -3.53 -2.15
N ILE A 106 6.36 -4.18 -1.42
CA ILE A 106 6.68 -3.80 -0.04
C ILE A 106 7.26 -2.38 -0.01
N GLN A 107 8.16 -2.03 -0.94
CA GLN A 107 8.73 -0.69 -0.99
C GLN A 107 7.68 0.37 -1.38
N GLN A 108 6.78 0.06 -2.30
CA GLN A 108 5.62 0.92 -2.59
C GLN A 108 4.72 1.09 -1.35
N TYR A 109 4.42 0.01 -0.65
CA TYR A 109 3.59 0.03 0.56
C TYR A 109 4.21 0.90 1.65
N ILE A 110 5.52 0.77 1.89
CA ILE A 110 6.27 1.61 2.85
C ILE A 110 6.32 3.06 2.37
N HIS A 111 6.54 3.30 1.08
CA HIS A 111 6.54 4.65 0.50
C HIS A 111 5.22 5.39 0.76
N TYR A 112 4.09 4.67 0.72
CA TYR A 112 2.76 5.23 0.94
C TYR A 112 2.33 5.32 2.40
N LEU A 113 3.25 5.17 3.37
CA LEU A 113 2.92 5.19 4.80
C LEU A 113 2.09 6.42 5.24
N MET A 114 2.38 7.59 4.64
CA MET A 114 1.63 8.83 4.87
C MET A 114 0.50 9.08 3.86
N LEU A 115 0.26 8.14 2.97
CA LEU A 115 -0.77 8.16 1.93
C LEU A 115 -1.66 6.91 2.05
N PRO A 116 -2.54 6.84 3.06
CA PRO A 116 -3.24 5.60 3.41
C PRO A 116 -4.13 5.06 2.28
N MET A 117 -4.63 5.93 1.40
CA MET A 117 -5.42 5.48 0.24
C MET A 117 -4.56 4.76 -0.79
N ASP A 118 -3.37 5.28 -1.09
CA ASP A 118 -2.44 4.69 -2.05
C ASP A 118 -1.83 3.40 -1.49
N MET A 119 -1.53 3.39 -0.19
CA MET A 119 -1.11 2.19 0.53
C MET A 119 -2.19 1.09 0.46
N PHE A 120 -3.45 1.44 0.72
CA PHE A 120 -4.57 0.50 0.61
C PHE A 120 -4.76 -0.02 -0.82
N VAL A 121 -4.71 0.87 -1.82
CA VAL A 121 -4.82 0.48 -3.23
C VAL A 121 -3.68 -0.45 -3.64
N THR A 122 -2.45 -0.16 -3.22
CA THR A 122 -1.30 -1.02 -3.51
C THR A 122 -1.44 -2.40 -2.89
N ALA A 123 -1.82 -2.50 -1.62
CA ALA A 123 -2.07 -3.77 -0.96
C ALA A 123 -3.22 -4.56 -1.63
N ARG A 124 -4.26 -3.84 -2.06
CA ARG A 124 -5.43 -4.43 -2.71
C ARG A 124 -5.12 -5.03 -4.08
N ARG A 125 -4.33 -4.31 -4.92
CA ARG A 125 -4.01 -4.75 -6.28
C ARG A 125 -2.90 -5.79 -6.33
N SER A 126 -1.99 -5.78 -5.34
CA SER A 126 -0.82 -6.65 -5.32
C SER A 126 -0.96 -7.89 -4.44
N GLY A 127 -1.84 -7.86 -3.44
CA GLY A 127 -1.91 -8.88 -2.39
C GLY A 127 -0.74 -8.83 -1.39
N VAL A 128 0.07 -7.76 -1.41
CA VAL A 128 1.24 -7.54 -0.54
C VAL A 128 0.94 -6.41 0.45
N PRO A 129 1.30 -6.52 1.72
CA PRO A 129 2.13 -7.55 2.36
C PRO A 129 1.50 -8.95 2.41
N MET A 130 2.34 -10.00 2.32
CA MET A 130 1.86 -11.38 2.37
C MET A 130 1.80 -11.91 3.80
N LYS A 131 0.83 -12.81 4.08
CA LYS A 131 0.68 -13.45 5.40
C LYS A 131 1.92 -14.24 5.83
N ILE A 132 2.58 -14.86 4.88
CA ILE A 132 3.77 -15.71 5.10
C ILE A 132 5.07 -15.05 4.67
N SER A 133 5.07 -13.73 4.48
CA SER A 133 6.28 -13.00 4.11
C SER A 133 7.35 -13.06 5.19
N THR A 134 8.61 -13.24 4.78
CA THR A 134 9.78 -13.09 5.65
C THR A 134 10.31 -11.64 5.69
N LEU A 135 9.83 -10.79 4.78
CA LEU A 135 10.25 -9.39 4.67
C LEU A 135 9.34 -8.46 5.49
N LEU A 136 8.05 -8.52 5.22
CA LEU A 136 7.02 -7.75 5.93
C LEU A 136 5.75 -8.61 6.00
N PRO A 137 5.56 -9.41 7.08
CA PRO A 137 4.41 -10.29 7.18
C PRO A 137 3.13 -9.48 7.43
N TYR A 138 2.09 -9.81 6.67
CA TYR A 138 0.75 -9.33 6.96
C TYR A 138 0.19 -10.03 8.19
N GLN A 139 -0.31 -9.26 9.14
CA GLN A 139 -1.02 -9.79 10.30
C GLN A 139 -2.52 -9.69 10.10
N ASP A 140 -3.22 -10.80 10.26
CA ASP A 140 -4.68 -10.77 10.32
C ASP A 140 -5.12 -10.00 11.57
N PHE A 141 -6.29 -9.38 11.49
CA PHE A 141 -6.94 -8.80 12.66
C PHE A 141 -7.23 -9.90 13.69
N ASP A 142 -7.26 -9.50 14.96
CA ASP A 142 -7.51 -10.41 16.07
C ASP A 142 -8.79 -11.26 15.83
N PRO A 143 -8.70 -12.59 15.85
CA PRO A 143 -9.84 -13.48 15.70
C PRO A 143 -10.98 -13.23 16.70
N LEU A 144 -10.69 -12.63 17.86
CA LEU A 144 -11.69 -12.24 18.86
C LEU A 144 -12.67 -11.19 18.36
N LEU A 145 -12.28 -10.43 17.35
CA LEU A 145 -13.11 -9.38 16.74
C LEU A 145 -14.01 -9.91 15.62
N GLY A 146 -13.79 -11.16 15.20
CA GLY A 146 -14.59 -11.87 14.22
C GLY A 146 -14.73 -11.18 12.88
N ASP A 147 -15.81 -11.47 12.16
CA ASP A 147 -16.10 -10.97 10.81
C ASP A 147 -16.23 -9.44 10.70
N ARG A 148 -16.25 -8.73 11.81
CA ARG A 148 -16.36 -7.26 11.83
C ARG A 148 -15.14 -6.58 11.18
N TYR A 149 -14.00 -7.25 11.17
CA TYR A 149 -12.71 -6.71 10.76
C TYR A 149 -12.17 -7.33 9.47
N VAL A 150 -13.00 -8.06 8.72
CA VAL A 150 -12.63 -8.47 7.36
C VAL A 150 -12.45 -7.26 6.45
N ILE A 151 -11.41 -7.29 5.64
CA ILE A 151 -11.12 -6.21 4.69
C ILE A 151 -12.18 -6.22 3.58
N ARG A 152 -12.93 -5.14 3.52
CA ARG A 152 -14.02 -4.99 2.56
C ARG A 152 -13.50 -4.66 1.18
N ARG A 153 -14.10 -5.27 0.16
CA ARG A 153 -13.73 -5.07 -1.25
C ARG A 153 -14.66 -4.10 -1.98
N ARG A 154 -15.84 -3.84 -1.44
CA ARG A 154 -16.77 -2.84 -1.95
C ARG A 154 -17.45 -2.06 -0.83
N PHE A 155 -18.00 -0.94 -1.19
CA PHE A 155 -18.87 -0.18 -0.30
C PHE A 155 -20.25 -0.86 -0.14
N PRO A 156 -20.95 -0.59 0.97
CA PRO A 156 -22.37 -0.93 1.11
C PRO A 156 -23.20 -0.34 -0.02
N VAL A 157 -24.19 -1.09 -0.46
CA VAL A 157 -25.22 -0.61 -1.38
C VAL A 157 -26.59 -0.88 -0.77
N SER A 158 -27.56 -0.04 -1.06
CA SER A 158 -28.92 -0.18 -0.59
C SER A 158 -29.88 -0.39 -1.77
N LYS A 159 -30.94 -1.14 -1.56
CA LYS A 159 -32.01 -1.24 -2.53
C LYS A 159 -32.59 0.18 -2.78
N PRO A 160 -32.64 0.62 -4.04
CA PRO A 160 -33.27 1.91 -4.36
C PRO A 160 -34.73 1.94 -3.94
N LEU A 161 -35.22 3.10 -3.55
CA LEU A 161 -36.63 3.29 -3.20
C LEU A 161 -37.52 3.11 -4.44
N ASP A 162 -38.78 2.71 -4.22
CA ASP A 162 -39.74 2.56 -5.34
C ASP A 162 -40.05 3.88 -6.06
N SER A 163 -39.82 5.02 -5.40
CA SER A 163 -39.93 6.34 -5.95
C SER A 163 -38.70 6.88 -6.68
N ASP A 164 -37.60 6.12 -6.68
CA ASP A 164 -36.36 6.54 -7.33
C ASP A 164 -36.50 6.41 -8.85
N LEU A 165 -36.31 7.51 -9.55
CA LEU A 165 -36.38 7.57 -11.02
C LEU A 165 -35.33 6.67 -11.71
N LEU A 166 -34.21 6.40 -11.04
CA LEU A 166 -33.11 5.54 -11.54
C LEU A 166 -33.15 4.13 -10.99
N ARG A 167 -34.22 3.74 -10.30
CA ARG A 167 -34.34 2.47 -9.59
C ARG A 167 -33.99 1.27 -10.47
N ASP A 168 -34.60 1.16 -11.62
CA ASP A 168 -34.43 -0.04 -12.47
C ASP A 168 -33.01 -0.11 -13.07
N ILE A 169 -32.44 1.04 -13.43
CA ILE A 169 -31.06 1.12 -13.92
C ILE A 169 -30.07 0.76 -12.79
N THR A 170 -30.32 1.24 -11.58
CA THR A 170 -29.48 0.94 -10.42
C THR A 170 -29.52 -0.55 -10.05
N ILE A 171 -30.72 -1.15 -10.05
CA ILE A 171 -30.89 -2.59 -9.81
C ILE A 171 -30.19 -3.40 -10.90
N ALA A 172 -30.36 -3.05 -12.16
CA ALA A 172 -29.68 -3.71 -13.27
C ALA A 172 -28.14 -3.63 -13.13
N ALA A 173 -27.63 -2.49 -12.70
CA ALA A 173 -26.19 -2.31 -12.45
C ALA A 173 -25.69 -3.20 -11.30
N TYR A 174 -26.44 -3.31 -10.20
CA TYR A 174 -26.09 -4.20 -9.08
C TYR A 174 -26.09 -5.67 -9.52
N GLN A 175 -27.08 -6.09 -10.28
CA GLN A 175 -27.19 -7.45 -10.82
C GLN A 175 -26.02 -7.76 -11.77
N ALA A 176 -25.69 -6.81 -12.66
CA ALA A 176 -24.56 -6.96 -13.58
C ALA A 176 -23.20 -7.07 -12.84
N GLN A 177 -23.05 -6.42 -11.68
CA GLN A 177 -21.87 -6.55 -10.82
C GLN A 177 -21.90 -7.83 -9.97
N GLY A 178 -23.06 -8.48 -9.81
CA GLY A 178 -23.23 -9.62 -8.92
C GLY A 178 -23.34 -9.20 -7.44
N TYR A 179 -23.88 -8.00 -7.17
CA TYR A 179 -24.00 -7.51 -5.79
C TYR A 179 -25.28 -8.02 -5.11
N THR A 180 -25.13 -8.39 -3.86
CA THR A 180 -26.25 -8.58 -2.95
C THR A 180 -26.68 -7.21 -2.44
N TYR A 181 -27.88 -6.77 -2.80
CA TYR A 181 -28.42 -5.45 -2.47
C TYR A 181 -29.72 -5.51 -1.67
N GLU A 182 -30.24 -6.70 -1.41
CA GLU A 182 -31.45 -6.95 -0.62
C GLU A 182 -31.18 -7.91 0.54
N GLY A 183 -31.97 -7.79 1.60
CA GLY A 183 -31.91 -8.64 2.78
C GLY A 183 -30.82 -8.24 3.78
N GLU A 184 -30.86 -8.91 4.94
CA GLU A 184 -29.98 -8.60 6.09
C GLU A 184 -28.49 -8.78 5.76
N MET A 185 -28.16 -9.69 4.85
CA MET A 185 -26.78 -9.99 4.49
C MET A 185 -26.18 -9.05 3.45
N SER A 186 -27.00 -8.17 2.83
CA SER A 186 -26.53 -7.31 1.71
C SER A 186 -25.30 -6.47 2.03
N ASN A 187 -25.22 -6.02 3.27
CA ASN A 187 -24.13 -5.16 3.75
C ASN A 187 -23.33 -5.79 4.90
N SER A 188 -23.41 -7.11 5.06
CA SER A 188 -22.60 -7.80 6.05
C SER A 188 -21.10 -7.69 5.71
N PRO A 189 -20.21 -7.67 6.72
CA PRO A 189 -18.77 -7.64 6.47
C PRO A 189 -18.31 -8.77 5.54
N VAL A 190 -18.90 -9.97 5.69
CA VAL A 190 -18.57 -11.14 4.85
C VAL A 190 -18.95 -10.90 3.40
N THR A 191 -20.17 -10.40 3.12
CA THR A 191 -20.62 -10.07 1.76
C THR A 191 -19.73 -9.00 1.14
N LEU A 192 -19.46 -7.91 1.88
CA LEU A 192 -18.61 -6.81 1.40
C LEU A 192 -17.16 -7.21 1.15
N SER A 193 -16.66 -8.25 1.81
CA SER A 193 -15.30 -8.76 1.58
C SER A 193 -15.20 -9.71 0.39
N LYS A 194 -16.29 -10.37 0.01
CA LYS A 194 -16.33 -11.34 -1.09
C LYS A 194 -16.69 -10.72 -2.43
N GLU A 195 -17.65 -9.80 -2.42
CA GLU A 195 -18.13 -9.16 -3.63
C GLU A 195 -17.17 -8.05 -4.06
N ARG A 196 -16.86 -8.00 -5.34
CA ARG A 196 -15.83 -7.13 -5.91
C ARG A 196 -16.41 -6.18 -6.95
N VAL A 197 -15.91 -4.96 -6.98
CA VAL A 197 -16.17 -4.01 -8.07
C VAL A 197 -15.48 -4.50 -9.35
N TRP A 198 -15.96 -4.05 -10.51
CA TRP A 198 -15.52 -4.54 -11.82
C TRP A 198 -13.99 -4.46 -12.04
N TYR A 199 -13.35 -3.41 -11.56
CA TYR A 199 -11.90 -3.19 -11.69
C TYR A 199 -11.06 -3.98 -10.67
N ASP A 200 -11.69 -4.65 -9.71
CA ASP A 200 -11.03 -5.41 -8.66
C ASP A 200 -11.22 -6.94 -8.81
N LYS A 201 -11.95 -7.37 -9.83
CA LYS A 201 -12.32 -8.80 -9.99
C LYS A 201 -11.11 -9.70 -10.12
N GLU A 202 -10.09 -9.26 -10.84
CA GLU A 202 -8.84 -10.01 -11.09
C GLU A 202 -7.77 -9.77 -10.02
N ALA A 203 -7.98 -8.85 -9.08
CA ALA A 203 -7.00 -8.58 -8.03
C ALA A 203 -6.87 -9.76 -7.05
N PRO A 204 -5.66 -10.03 -6.53
CA PRO A 204 -5.45 -11.07 -5.53
C PRO A 204 -6.20 -10.78 -4.23
N ALA A 205 -6.42 -11.79 -3.41
CA ALA A 205 -6.90 -11.58 -2.05
C ALA A 205 -5.81 -10.89 -1.22
N PHE A 206 -6.20 -10.14 -0.18
CA PHE A 206 -5.24 -9.51 0.72
C PHE A 206 -4.33 -10.57 1.36
N GLY A 207 -3.04 -10.32 1.36
CA GLY A 207 -2.06 -11.19 1.99
C GLY A 207 -1.71 -12.47 1.24
N THR A 208 -2.19 -12.65 0.00
CA THR A 208 -1.88 -13.84 -0.82
C THR A 208 -0.68 -13.66 -1.73
N GLY A 209 -0.20 -12.43 -1.89
CA GLY A 209 0.93 -12.09 -2.73
C GLY A 209 0.57 -11.80 -4.19
N PRO A 210 1.57 -11.43 -5.01
CA PRO A 210 1.36 -11.14 -6.41
C PRO A 210 0.88 -12.37 -7.16
N GLN A 211 -0.10 -12.19 -8.03
CA GLN A 211 -0.50 -13.22 -9.00
C GLN A 211 0.36 -13.08 -10.25
N GLN A 212 0.75 -14.20 -10.80
CA GLN A 212 1.50 -14.30 -12.06
C GLN A 212 0.54 -14.31 -13.25
#